data_52151f7dc53ef10c5ab6ec07cd1304dd
#
_entry.id   52151f7dc53ef10c5ab6ec07cd1304dd
#
_cell.length_a   1.000
_cell.length_b   1.000
_cell.length_c   1.000
_cell.angle_alpha   90.00
_cell.angle_beta   90.00
_cell.angle_gamma   90.00
#
_symmetry.space_group_name_H-M   'P 1'
#
loop_
_entity.id
_entity.type
_entity.pdbx_description
1 polymer ?
#
loop_
_entity_poly.entity_id
_entity_poly.type
_entity_poly.pdbx_seq_one_letter_code
_entity_poly.pdbx_strand_id
1 'polypeptide(L)'
;MQGKILWADDEIELLKPHILFLENKGYSVDGVTNGSDAIDKCHEKSYDIVFLDENMPGLSGIETLSQIKEAFPLVPVVMITKSEEEHIMEEAIGSKIADY
;
A
#
# COMPACT_ATOMS: atom_id res chain seq x y z
N MET A 1 12.73 -12.14 9.39
CA MET A 1 12.17 -12.10 8.05
C MET A 1 11.47 -10.78 7.84
N GLN A 2 11.74 -10.15 6.73
CA GLN A 2 11.22 -8.82 6.46
C GLN A 2 9.91 -8.91 5.70
N GLY A 3 9.02 -8.01 5.99
CA GLY A 3 7.74 -7.95 5.30
C GLY A 3 7.86 -7.34 3.93
N LYS A 4 6.92 -7.67 3.07
CA LYS A 4 6.82 -7.12 1.73
C LYS A 4 5.60 -6.22 1.65
N ILE A 5 5.82 -4.99 1.23
CA ILE A 5 4.79 -3.96 1.16
C ILE A 5 4.59 -3.53 -0.28
N LEU A 6 3.33 -3.46 -0.69
CA LEU A 6 2.98 -2.84 -1.97
C LEU A 6 2.33 -1.50 -1.66
N TRP A 7 2.77 -0.45 -2.32
CA TRP A 7 2.23 0.89 -2.09
C TRP A 7 1.80 1.50 -3.42
N ALA A 8 0.52 1.74 -3.58
CA ALA A 8 -0.04 2.35 -4.78
C ALA A 8 -0.43 3.78 -4.50
N ASP A 9 0.17 4.72 -5.23
CA ASP A 9 -0.09 6.15 -5.05
C ASP A 9 0.38 6.84 -6.32
N ASP A 10 -0.47 7.68 -6.92
CA ASP A 10 -0.10 8.35 -8.16
C ASP A 10 1.05 9.33 -7.98
N GLU A 11 1.38 9.66 -6.74
CA GLU A 11 2.52 10.52 -6.41
C GLU A 11 3.57 9.75 -5.61
N ILE A 12 3.77 8.48 -5.95
CA ILE A 12 4.68 7.61 -5.21
C ILE A 12 6.09 8.20 -5.09
N GLU A 13 6.50 9.00 -6.08
CA GLU A 13 7.83 9.63 -6.04
C GLU A 13 7.98 10.58 -4.87
N LEU A 14 6.89 11.19 -4.44
CA LEU A 14 6.92 12.11 -3.30
C LEU A 14 6.98 11.38 -1.97
N LEU A 15 6.79 10.06 -1.99
CA LEU A 15 6.77 9.24 -0.79
C LEU A 15 8.10 8.55 -0.53
N LYS A 16 9.14 8.89 -1.26
CA LYS A 16 10.45 8.26 -1.08
C LYS A 16 10.97 8.31 0.35
N PRO A 17 10.83 9.43 1.08
CA PRO A 17 11.27 9.43 2.47
C PRO A 17 10.56 8.38 3.33
N HIS A 18 9.27 8.18 3.09
CA HIS A 18 8.52 7.17 3.84
C HIS A 18 8.95 5.76 3.44
N ILE A 19 9.21 5.57 2.15
CA ILE A 19 9.66 4.27 1.66
C ILE A 19 11.02 3.95 2.26
N LEU A 20 11.93 4.92 2.28
CA LEU A 20 13.25 4.72 2.87
C LEU A 20 13.15 4.39 4.35
N PHE A 21 12.24 5.04 5.06
CA PHE A 21 12.01 4.75 6.46
C PHE A 21 11.63 3.27 6.65
N LEU A 22 10.70 2.79 5.81
CA LEU A 22 10.27 1.40 5.88
C LEU A 22 11.39 0.44 5.52
N GLU A 23 12.16 0.78 4.50
CA GLU A 23 13.26 -0.07 4.08
C GLU A 23 14.34 -0.15 5.15
N ASN A 24 14.57 0.96 5.86
CA ASN A 24 15.52 0.96 6.97
C ASN A 24 15.05 0.10 8.13
N LYS A 25 13.74 -0.14 8.21
CA LYS A 25 13.19 -1.03 9.23
C LYS A 25 13.22 -2.49 8.78
N GLY A 26 13.67 -2.76 7.57
CA GLY A 26 13.81 -4.11 7.08
C GLY A 26 12.70 -4.56 6.14
N TYR A 27 11.76 -3.68 5.79
CA TYR A 27 10.70 -4.02 4.85
C TYR A 27 11.18 -3.84 3.43
N SER A 28 10.57 -4.62 2.51
CA SER A 28 10.75 -4.43 1.08
C SER A 28 9.52 -3.71 0.57
N VAL A 29 9.69 -2.64 -0.19
CA VAL A 29 8.57 -1.84 -0.66
C VAL A 29 8.59 -1.77 -2.18
N ASP A 30 7.49 -2.17 -2.79
CA ASP A 30 7.27 -1.99 -4.23
C ASP A 30 6.25 -0.88 -4.42
N GLY A 31 6.58 0.12 -5.22
CA GLY A 31 5.70 1.25 -5.48
C GLY A 31 5.10 1.17 -6.85
N VAL A 32 3.81 1.47 -6.97
CA VAL A 32 3.12 1.59 -8.25
C VAL A 32 2.30 2.86 -8.23
N THR A 33 1.85 3.31 -9.41
CA THR A 33 1.20 4.60 -9.53
C THR A 33 -0.30 4.53 -9.73
N ASN A 34 -0.86 3.33 -9.81
CA ASN A 34 -2.29 3.19 -10.08
C ASN A 34 -2.79 1.84 -9.59
N GLY A 35 -4.12 1.70 -9.55
CA GLY A 35 -4.75 0.50 -9.03
C GLY A 35 -4.56 -0.73 -9.90
N SER A 36 -4.59 -0.55 -11.23
CA SER A 36 -4.39 -1.67 -12.14
C SER A 36 -3.03 -2.33 -11.91
N ASP A 37 -1.99 -1.49 -11.79
CA ASP A 37 -0.65 -2.02 -11.55
C ASP A 37 -0.57 -2.68 -10.17
N ALA A 38 -1.29 -2.15 -9.19
CA ALA A 38 -1.32 -2.76 -7.87
C ALA A 38 -1.91 -4.17 -7.93
N ILE A 39 -3.00 -4.32 -8.66
CA ILE A 39 -3.65 -5.62 -8.81
C ILE A 39 -2.70 -6.59 -9.51
N ASP A 40 -2.06 -6.13 -10.58
CA ASP A 40 -1.11 -6.97 -11.31
C ASP A 40 0.04 -7.42 -10.40
N LYS A 41 0.56 -6.52 -9.59
CA LYS A 41 1.64 -6.88 -8.66
C LYS A 41 1.18 -7.92 -7.65
N CYS A 42 -0.04 -7.83 -7.18
CA CYS A 42 -0.57 -8.82 -6.24
C CYS A 42 -0.65 -10.21 -6.86
N HIS A 43 -0.86 -10.28 -8.18
CA HIS A 43 -0.85 -11.57 -8.87
C HIS A 43 0.57 -12.08 -9.09
N GLU A 44 1.55 -11.19 -9.14
CA GLU A 44 2.95 -11.59 -9.39
C GLU A 44 3.68 -12.00 -8.11
N LYS A 45 3.37 -11.34 -7.00
CA LYS A 45 4.09 -11.51 -5.74
C LYS A 45 3.13 -11.59 -4.59
N SER A 46 3.56 -12.20 -3.50
CA SER A 46 2.82 -12.18 -2.23
C SER A 46 3.27 -10.97 -1.42
N TYR A 47 2.31 -10.22 -0.93
CA TYR A 47 2.58 -9.06 -0.09
C TYR A 47 2.00 -9.28 1.29
N ASP A 48 2.66 -8.71 2.29
CA ASP A 48 2.19 -8.79 3.67
C ASP A 48 1.20 -7.69 3.99
N ILE A 49 1.28 -6.59 3.24
CA ILE A 49 0.32 -5.49 3.39
C ILE A 49 0.34 -4.65 2.11
N VAL A 50 -0.80 -4.04 1.81
CA VAL A 50 -0.94 -3.14 0.66
C VAL A 50 -1.44 -1.80 1.16
N PHE A 51 -0.75 -0.73 0.78
CA PHE A 51 -1.20 0.64 1.02
C PHE A 51 -1.78 1.16 -0.29
N LEU A 52 -2.99 1.71 -0.23
CA LEU A 52 -3.67 2.25 -1.41
C LEU A 52 -4.05 3.71 -1.18
N ASP A 53 -3.63 4.57 -2.09
CA ASP A 53 -4.12 5.94 -2.12
C ASP A 53 -5.60 5.93 -2.50
N GLU A 54 -6.37 6.77 -1.85
CA GLU A 54 -7.80 6.87 -2.10
C GLU A 54 -8.09 7.38 -3.50
N ASN A 55 -7.28 8.31 -4.00
CA ASN A 55 -7.50 8.96 -5.28
C ASN A 55 -6.38 8.65 -6.26
N MET A 56 -6.66 7.79 -7.22
CA MET A 56 -5.70 7.43 -8.25
C MET A 56 -6.39 7.48 -9.61
N PRO A 57 -5.61 7.71 -10.69
CA PRO A 57 -6.21 7.69 -12.03
C PRO A 57 -6.68 6.27 -12.38
N GLY A 58 -7.76 6.19 -13.13
CA GLY A 58 -8.35 4.91 -13.48
C GLY A 58 -9.16 4.36 -12.34
N LEU A 59 -8.79 3.20 -11.84
CA LEU A 59 -9.47 2.61 -10.69
C LEU A 59 -9.22 3.44 -9.44
N SER A 60 -10.29 3.72 -8.72
CA SER A 60 -10.16 4.40 -7.44
C SER A 60 -9.55 3.46 -6.41
N GLY A 61 -9.15 4.01 -5.25
CA GLY A 61 -8.64 3.18 -4.17
C GLY A 61 -9.66 2.15 -3.73
N ILE A 62 -10.93 2.55 -3.64
CA ILE A 62 -12.00 1.63 -3.21
C ILE A 62 -12.19 0.50 -4.21
N GLU A 63 -12.18 0.83 -5.51
CA GLU A 63 -12.33 -0.20 -6.54
C GLU A 63 -11.15 -1.17 -6.51
N THR A 64 -9.95 -0.62 -6.32
CA THR A 64 -8.74 -1.44 -6.24
C THR A 64 -8.80 -2.34 -5.02
N LEU A 65 -9.21 -1.80 -3.88
CA LEU A 65 -9.38 -2.56 -2.65
C LEU A 65 -10.31 -3.74 -2.88
N SER A 66 -11.47 -3.48 -3.50
CA SER A 66 -12.45 -4.53 -3.76
C SER A 66 -11.85 -5.66 -4.57
N GLN A 67 -11.15 -5.33 -5.63
CA GLN A 67 -10.59 -6.36 -6.51
C GLN A 67 -9.47 -7.14 -5.84
N ILE A 68 -8.64 -6.46 -5.07
CA ILE A 68 -7.57 -7.15 -4.35
C ILE A 68 -8.15 -8.09 -3.30
N LYS A 69 -9.13 -7.63 -2.52
CA LYS A 69 -9.73 -8.46 -1.47
C LYS A 69 -10.53 -9.62 -2.05
N GLU A 70 -11.09 -9.44 -3.24
CA GLU A 70 -11.80 -10.54 -3.88
C GLU A 70 -10.84 -11.66 -4.28
N ALA A 71 -9.69 -11.29 -4.82
CA ALA A 71 -8.70 -12.28 -5.26
C ALA A 71 -7.82 -12.77 -4.10
N PHE A 72 -7.54 -11.91 -3.14
CA PHE A 72 -6.61 -12.20 -2.04
C PHE A 72 -7.22 -11.76 -0.72
N PRO A 73 -8.22 -12.48 -0.22
CA PRO A 73 -9.00 -11.99 0.92
C PRO A 73 -8.22 -11.87 2.22
N LEU A 74 -7.07 -12.51 2.34
CA LEU A 74 -6.31 -12.48 3.58
C LEU A 74 -5.27 -11.37 3.64
N VAL A 75 -5.01 -10.67 2.53
CA VAL A 75 -4.02 -9.61 2.51
C VAL A 75 -4.57 -8.36 3.17
N PRO A 76 -3.91 -7.83 4.21
CA PRO A 76 -4.34 -6.57 4.79
C PRO A 76 -4.15 -5.42 3.80
N VAL A 77 -5.15 -4.56 3.69
CA VAL A 77 -5.10 -3.40 2.81
C VAL A 77 -5.46 -2.17 3.63
N VAL A 78 -4.63 -1.15 3.55
CA VAL A 78 -4.82 0.11 4.26
C VAL A 78 -5.05 1.22 3.24
N MET A 79 -6.18 1.91 3.39
CA MET A 79 -6.49 3.07 2.55
C MET A 79 -5.82 4.29 3.17
N ILE A 80 -5.16 5.07 2.33
CA ILE A 80 -4.45 6.25 2.79
C ILE A 80 -4.96 7.46 2.03
N THR A 81 -5.32 8.52 2.77
CA THR A 81 -5.70 9.77 2.14
C THR A 81 -4.52 10.72 2.16
N LYS A 82 -4.47 11.61 1.18
CA LYS A 82 -3.33 12.52 1.08
C LYS A 82 -3.17 13.39 2.30
N SER A 83 -4.25 13.83 2.88
CA SER A 83 -4.21 14.73 4.01
C SER A 83 -3.75 14.05 5.30
N GLU A 84 -3.77 12.73 5.34
CA GLU A 84 -3.49 11.98 6.55
C GLU A 84 -2.36 10.98 6.42
N GLU A 85 -1.68 10.96 5.28
CA GLU A 85 -0.78 9.84 5.01
C GLU A 85 0.36 9.73 6.02
N GLU A 86 0.91 10.85 6.50
CA GLU A 86 1.97 10.78 7.51
C GLU A 86 1.45 10.23 8.81
N HIS A 87 0.29 10.71 9.23
CA HIS A 87 -0.31 10.29 10.49
C HIS A 87 -0.67 8.81 10.46
N ILE A 88 -1.28 8.37 9.37
CA ILE A 88 -1.68 6.97 9.24
C ILE A 88 -0.45 6.08 9.19
N MET A 89 0.58 6.54 8.50
CA MET A 89 1.83 5.80 8.42
C MET A 89 2.41 5.55 9.80
N GLU A 90 2.47 6.58 10.63
CA GLU A 90 3.00 6.46 11.97
C GLU A 90 2.17 5.50 12.81
N GLU A 91 0.87 5.60 12.73
CA GLU A 91 -0.01 4.73 13.50
C GLU A 91 0.08 3.29 13.04
N ALA A 92 0.07 3.07 11.74
CA ALA A 92 0.11 1.72 11.20
C ALA A 92 1.42 1.02 11.54
N ILE A 93 2.53 1.75 11.43
CA ILE A 93 3.84 1.17 11.71
C ILE A 93 4.08 1.08 13.21
N GLY A 94 3.66 2.09 13.95
CA GLY A 94 3.97 2.20 15.37
C GLY A 94 3.19 1.25 16.25
N SER A 95 1.94 1.00 15.92
CA SER A 95 1.11 0.13 16.75
C SER A 95 0.97 -1.25 16.16
N LYS A 96 0.23 -1.36 15.12
CA LYS A 96 0.10 -2.61 14.39
C LYS A 96 -0.47 -2.27 13.02
N ILE A 97 -0.16 -3.11 12.08
CA ILE A 97 -0.66 -2.90 10.74
C ILE A 97 -2.15 -3.20 10.74
N ALA A 98 -2.90 -2.25 10.26
CA ALA A 98 -4.34 -2.36 10.29
C ALA A 98 -4.82 -3.42 9.30
N ASP A 99 -5.86 -4.08 9.72
CA ASP A 99 -6.55 -5.03 8.88
C ASP A 99 -7.76 -4.30 8.34
N TYR A 100 -7.65 -3.84 7.14
CA TYR A 100 -8.67 -2.96 6.57
C TYR A 100 -9.81 -3.76 5.90
#